data_93c252921e96af3a3935ce5a3ad1a788
#
_entry.id   93c252921e96af3a3935ce5a3ad1a788
#
_cell.length_a   1.000
_cell.length_b   1.000
_cell.length_c   1.000
_cell.angle_alpha   90.00
_cell.angle_beta   90.00
_cell.angle_gamma   90.00
#
_symmetry.space_group_name_H-M   'P 1'
#
loop_
_entity.id
_entity.type
_entity.pdbx_description
1 polymer ?
#
loop_
_entity_poly.entity_id
_entity_poly.type
_entity_poly.pdbx_seq_one_letter_code
_entity_poly.pdbx_strand_id
1 'polypeptide(L)'
;NGHGYYSAKRFFGKMFDRATLHGIPPIRFTGATLSEGSWHYQSIWNVGGGKNLYDVDTREWGSTTSQGKDLRDVTYANYFPVGMGGNFPINANSTVEQYEHIQAISVGLGTTYSLYLNQKDVESCPQKEAIFKVIRTWENARAANAFPRDKKKLLTKPEKNWRLLDGENKDTWILNELKDGKKVKSYILNRA
;
A
#
# COMPACT_ATOMS: atom_id res chain seq x y z
N ASN A 1 27.07 -5.34 15.55
CA ASN A 1 27.43 -3.95 15.21
C ASN A 1 26.62 -2.90 15.99
N GLY A 2 26.71 -2.93 17.32
CA GLY A 2 25.96 -2.03 18.20
C GLY A 2 26.26 -0.54 18.00
N HIS A 3 27.43 -0.18 17.47
CA HIS A 3 27.80 1.22 17.21
C HIS A 3 26.93 1.89 16.13
N GLY A 4 26.63 1.20 15.05
CA GLY A 4 25.79 1.76 13.97
C GLY A 4 24.37 2.02 14.45
N TYR A 5 23.79 1.08 15.18
CA TYR A 5 22.48 1.24 15.78
C TYR A 5 22.41 2.39 16.78
N TYR A 6 23.38 2.47 17.69
CA TYR A 6 23.45 3.54 18.69
C TYR A 6 23.56 4.92 18.04
N SER A 7 24.40 5.04 17.02
CA SER A 7 24.58 6.30 16.28
C SER A 7 23.32 6.70 15.53
N ALA A 8 22.64 5.76 14.87
CA ALA A 8 21.38 6.01 14.17
C ALA A 8 20.27 6.43 15.16
N LYS A 9 20.10 5.69 16.25
CA LYS A 9 19.13 6.03 17.30
C LYS A 9 19.37 7.43 17.87
N ARG A 10 20.62 7.77 18.15
CA ARG A 10 20.97 9.10 18.68
C ARG A 10 20.74 10.22 17.68
N PHE A 11 21.07 9.99 16.40
CA PHE A 11 20.83 10.94 15.33
C PHE A 11 19.34 11.21 15.12
N PHE A 12 18.55 10.16 14.94
CA PHE A 12 17.10 10.30 14.71
C PHE A 12 16.39 10.84 15.95
N GLY A 13 16.78 10.42 17.15
CA GLY A 13 16.25 10.99 18.39
C GLY A 13 16.43 12.51 18.45
N LYS A 14 17.63 13.00 18.22
CA LYS A 14 17.89 14.45 18.17
C LYS A 14 17.11 15.17 17.08
N MET A 15 16.93 14.53 15.93
CA MET A 15 16.16 15.12 14.85
C MET A 15 14.67 15.24 15.22
N PHE A 16 14.09 14.22 15.85
CA PHE A 16 12.70 14.28 16.36
C PHE A 16 12.54 15.33 17.45
N ASP A 17 13.49 15.40 18.40
CA ASP A 17 13.46 16.41 19.46
C ASP A 17 13.47 17.82 18.86
N ARG A 18 14.34 18.07 17.88
CA ARG A 18 14.39 19.37 17.20
C ARG A 18 13.13 19.67 16.40
N ALA A 19 12.59 18.70 15.69
CA ALA A 19 11.33 18.85 14.97
C ALA A 19 10.20 19.26 15.93
N THR A 20 10.10 18.58 17.07
CA THR A 20 9.12 18.90 18.12
C THR A 20 9.31 20.32 18.67
N LEU A 21 10.54 20.71 18.99
CA LEU A 21 10.87 22.06 19.48
C LEU A 21 10.50 23.18 18.49
N HIS A 22 10.52 22.87 17.19
CA HIS A 22 10.14 23.82 16.14
C HIS A 22 8.68 23.68 15.68
N GLY A 23 7.84 22.91 16.40
CA GLY A 23 6.43 22.73 16.06
C GLY A 23 6.19 21.99 14.73
N ILE A 24 7.20 21.24 14.24
CA ILE A 24 7.07 20.44 13.02
C ILE A 24 6.20 19.22 13.35
N PRO A 25 5.19 18.90 12.51
CA PRO A 25 4.38 17.70 12.70
C PRO A 25 5.22 16.43 12.79
N PRO A 26 4.71 15.34 13.40
CA PRO A 26 5.42 14.08 13.53
C PRO A 26 5.99 13.60 12.19
N ILE A 27 7.31 13.40 12.16
CA ILE A 27 8.02 12.95 10.96
C ILE A 27 7.79 11.45 10.80
N ARG A 28 7.45 11.02 9.59
CA ARG A 28 7.33 9.61 9.22
C ARG A 28 8.58 9.18 8.47
N PHE A 29 9.15 8.07 8.90
CA PHE A 29 10.31 7.47 8.26
C PHE A 29 9.96 6.15 7.59
N THR A 30 10.37 6.01 6.35
CA THR A 30 10.36 4.74 5.64
C THR A 30 11.76 4.16 5.62
N GLY A 31 11.91 2.93 6.10
CA GLY A 31 13.19 2.21 6.07
C GLY A 31 13.16 1.06 5.07
N ALA A 32 14.29 0.80 4.41
CA ALA A 32 14.41 -0.28 3.43
C ALA A 32 14.45 -1.68 4.07
N THR A 33 14.85 -1.78 5.32
CA THR A 33 14.93 -3.04 6.07
C THR A 33 14.66 -2.79 7.54
N LEU A 34 14.11 -3.78 8.23
CA LEU A 34 14.11 -3.81 9.69
C LEU A 34 15.47 -4.34 10.14
N SER A 35 16.29 -3.46 10.67
CA SER A 35 17.48 -3.83 11.44
C SER A 35 17.16 -3.79 12.94
N GLU A 36 18.04 -4.38 13.74
CA GLU A 36 17.90 -4.32 15.20
C GLU A 36 17.67 -2.89 15.67
N GLY A 37 16.53 -2.65 16.30
CA GLY A 37 16.16 -1.37 16.89
C GLY A 37 15.70 -0.29 15.90
N SER A 38 15.65 -0.51 14.60
CA SER A 38 15.14 0.47 13.64
C SER A 38 13.65 0.77 13.83
N TRP A 39 12.91 -0.15 14.43
CA TRP A 39 11.50 0.02 14.80
C TRP A 39 11.23 1.20 15.75
N HIS A 40 12.25 1.71 16.43
CA HIS A 40 12.10 2.89 17.29
C HIS A 40 11.92 4.20 16.51
N TYR A 41 12.32 4.27 15.26
CA TYR A 41 12.26 5.49 14.45
C TYR A 41 11.66 5.31 13.07
N GLN A 42 11.43 4.08 12.63
CA GLN A 42 10.74 3.80 11.36
C GLN A 42 9.23 3.77 11.57
N SER A 43 8.51 4.44 10.68
CA SER A 43 7.04 4.44 10.66
C SER A 43 6.48 3.39 9.72
N ILE A 44 7.24 3.06 8.69
CA ILE A 44 6.85 2.10 7.64
C ILE A 44 8.10 1.32 7.24
N TRP A 45 7.97 0.02 7.11
CA TRP A 45 9.00 -0.84 6.56
C TRP A 45 8.77 -1.08 5.07
N ASN A 46 9.69 -0.66 4.24
CA ASN A 46 9.70 -0.99 2.82
C ASN A 46 10.44 -2.32 2.62
N VAL A 47 9.72 -3.32 2.15
CA VAL A 47 10.28 -4.66 1.94
C VAL A 47 10.96 -4.73 0.59
N GLY A 48 12.29 -4.83 0.63
CA GLY A 48 13.09 -5.27 -0.49
C GLY A 48 13.58 -4.17 -1.43
N GLY A 49 14.87 -4.21 -1.70
CA GLY A 49 15.53 -3.40 -2.72
C GLY A 49 15.20 -3.94 -4.12
N GLY A 50 14.41 -3.23 -4.89
CA GLY A 50 14.29 -3.39 -6.33
C GLY A 50 13.35 -4.48 -6.84
N LYS A 51 12.71 -5.28 -5.98
CA LYS A 51 11.64 -6.20 -6.37
C LYS A 51 10.40 -5.96 -5.55
N ASN A 52 9.25 -6.02 -6.21
CA ASN A 52 7.97 -5.90 -5.53
C ASN A 52 7.74 -7.12 -4.64
N LEU A 53 7.17 -6.91 -3.45
CA LEU A 53 6.68 -7.99 -2.63
C LEU A 53 5.56 -8.76 -3.36
N TYR A 54 4.84 -8.05 -4.20
CA TYR A 54 3.77 -8.56 -5.02
C TYR A 54 3.96 -8.11 -6.47
N ASP A 55 3.99 -9.06 -7.40
CA ASP A 55 4.00 -8.81 -8.83
C ASP A 55 2.55 -8.71 -9.33
N VAL A 56 2.20 -7.55 -9.83
CA VAL A 56 0.84 -7.24 -10.27
C VAL A 56 0.48 -7.92 -11.59
N ASP A 57 1.48 -8.13 -12.44
CA ASP A 57 1.27 -8.69 -13.79
C ASP A 57 1.11 -10.21 -13.71
N THR A 58 1.96 -10.88 -12.95
CA THR A 58 1.86 -12.34 -12.73
C THR A 58 0.90 -12.69 -11.60
N ARG A 59 0.52 -11.72 -10.76
CA ARG A 59 -0.28 -11.90 -9.55
C ARG A 59 0.36 -12.85 -8.54
N GLU A 60 1.67 -12.89 -8.53
CA GLU A 60 2.45 -13.74 -7.65
C GLU A 60 3.11 -12.94 -6.55
N TRP A 61 3.19 -13.56 -5.38
CA TRP A 61 4.01 -13.05 -4.31
C TRP A 61 5.47 -13.29 -4.66
N GLY A 62 6.26 -12.22 -4.63
CA GLY A 62 7.68 -12.29 -4.94
C GLY A 62 8.38 -13.34 -4.09
N SER A 63 8.94 -14.35 -4.77
CA SER A 63 9.68 -15.46 -4.16
C SER A 63 11.08 -15.07 -3.70
N THR A 64 11.41 -13.80 -3.66
CA THR A 64 12.80 -13.32 -3.57
C THR A 64 13.46 -13.56 -2.24
N THR A 65 12.74 -14.04 -1.24
CA THR A 65 13.35 -14.55 -0.01
C THR A 65 12.39 -15.53 0.65
N SER A 66 12.94 -16.47 1.43
CA SER A 66 12.21 -17.22 2.46
C SER A 66 11.36 -16.33 3.39
N GLN A 67 11.56 -15.04 3.33
CA GLN A 67 10.84 -13.98 4.04
C GLN A 67 9.47 -13.63 3.41
N GLY A 68 9.19 -13.99 2.17
CA GLY A 68 7.94 -13.61 1.50
C GLY A 68 6.68 -14.17 2.17
N LYS A 69 6.74 -15.40 2.72
CA LYS A 69 5.65 -15.98 3.51
C LYS A 69 5.56 -15.32 4.89
N ASP A 70 6.69 -15.14 5.53
CA ASP A 70 6.81 -14.56 6.87
C ASP A 70 6.36 -13.11 6.89
N LEU A 71 6.58 -12.36 5.80
CA LEU A 71 6.13 -10.98 5.65
C LEU A 71 4.62 -10.83 5.51
N ARG A 72 3.95 -11.78 4.86
CA ARG A 72 2.49 -11.82 4.82
C ARG A 72 1.92 -12.05 6.21
N ASP A 73 2.50 -12.98 6.96
CA ASP A 73 2.09 -13.29 8.32
C ASP A 73 2.33 -12.10 9.26
N VAL A 74 3.47 -11.43 9.15
CA VAL A 74 3.77 -10.20 9.89
C VAL A 74 2.81 -9.07 9.53
N THR A 75 2.48 -8.89 8.26
CA THR A 75 1.51 -7.91 7.79
C THR A 75 0.12 -8.23 8.31
N TYR A 76 -0.30 -9.49 8.25
CA TYR A 76 -1.57 -9.94 8.82
C TYR A 76 -1.65 -9.81 10.33
N ALA A 77 -0.52 -9.96 11.01
CA ALA A 77 -0.45 -9.78 12.45
C ALA A 77 -0.49 -8.31 12.89
N ASN A 78 -0.43 -7.37 11.96
CA ASN A 78 -0.50 -5.93 12.21
C ASN A 78 0.59 -5.39 13.15
N TYR A 79 1.74 -6.06 13.20
CA TYR A 79 2.84 -5.63 14.07
C TYR A 79 3.50 -4.35 13.63
N PHE A 80 3.53 -4.12 12.31
CA PHE A 80 4.23 -2.97 11.75
C PHE A 80 3.70 -2.65 10.34
N PRO A 81 3.44 -1.38 10.01
CA PRO A 81 3.04 -1.00 8.66
C PRO A 81 4.14 -1.36 7.65
N VAL A 82 3.78 -2.14 6.65
CA VAL A 82 4.69 -2.63 5.61
C VAL A 82 4.34 -2.01 4.27
N GLY A 83 5.36 -1.53 3.55
CA GLY A 83 5.23 -1.18 2.13
C GLY A 83 5.32 -2.46 1.29
N MET A 84 4.51 -2.58 0.25
CA MET A 84 4.58 -3.73 -0.68
C MET A 84 5.88 -3.76 -1.50
N GLY A 85 6.78 -2.82 -1.24
CA GLY A 85 8.02 -2.66 -1.99
C GLY A 85 7.76 -2.16 -3.41
N GLY A 86 8.85 -1.94 -4.12
CA GLY A 86 8.83 -1.65 -5.53
C GLY A 86 8.21 -0.33 -5.93
N ASN A 87 8.35 -0.09 -7.19
CA ASN A 87 7.82 1.09 -7.83
C ASN A 87 6.72 0.65 -8.79
N PHE A 88 5.49 1.07 -8.56
CA PHE A 88 4.41 0.84 -9.50
C PHE A 88 4.35 2.03 -10.46
N PRO A 89 4.83 1.88 -11.71
CA PRO A 89 4.87 2.97 -12.67
C PRO A 89 3.50 3.19 -13.30
N ILE A 90 3.17 4.46 -13.59
CA ILE A 90 2.08 4.79 -14.50
C ILE A 90 2.72 5.16 -15.84
N ASN A 91 2.43 4.37 -16.88
CA ASN A 91 2.98 4.51 -18.23
C ASN A 91 1.96 4.10 -19.30
N ALA A 92 2.38 4.07 -20.57
CA ALA A 92 1.52 3.75 -21.72
C ALA A 92 0.77 2.40 -21.60
N ASN A 93 1.32 1.44 -20.84
CA ASN A 93 0.76 0.09 -20.68
C ASN A 93 -0.06 -0.07 -19.40
N SER A 94 -0.09 0.94 -18.54
CA SER A 94 -0.82 0.85 -17.28
C SER A 94 -2.33 0.88 -17.49
N THR A 95 -3.04 0.01 -16.77
CA THR A 95 -4.49 -0.14 -16.88
C THR A 95 -5.23 0.12 -15.56
N VAL A 96 -6.49 0.48 -15.67
CA VAL A 96 -7.39 0.63 -14.52
C VAL A 96 -7.46 -0.67 -13.72
N GLU A 97 -7.56 -1.81 -14.39
CA GLU A 97 -7.65 -3.13 -13.73
C GLU A 97 -6.42 -3.44 -12.87
N GLN A 98 -5.22 -3.11 -13.36
CA GLN A 98 -3.99 -3.27 -12.57
C GLN A 98 -4.06 -2.45 -11.29
N TYR A 99 -4.48 -1.19 -11.36
CA TYR A 99 -4.53 -0.31 -10.20
C TYR A 99 -5.69 -0.62 -9.25
N GLU A 100 -6.84 -1.09 -9.73
CA GLU A 100 -7.89 -1.68 -8.89
C GLU A 100 -7.34 -2.88 -8.11
N HIS A 101 -6.55 -3.72 -8.76
CA HIS A 101 -5.95 -4.90 -8.15
C HIS A 101 -4.88 -4.54 -7.11
N ILE A 102 -3.94 -3.62 -7.44
CA ILE A 102 -2.92 -3.11 -6.50
C ILE A 102 -3.60 -2.54 -5.24
N GLN A 103 -4.62 -1.72 -5.42
CA GLN A 103 -5.37 -1.13 -4.32
C GLN A 103 -6.06 -2.19 -3.45
N ALA A 104 -6.70 -3.18 -4.08
CA ALA A 104 -7.37 -4.25 -3.36
C ALA A 104 -6.38 -5.02 -2.46
N ILE A 105 -5.25 -5.46 -3.01
CA ILE A 105 -4.21 -6.17 -2.25
C ILE A 105 -3.63 -5.28 -1.15
N SER A 106 -3.31 -4.02 -1.46
CA SER A 106 -2.75 -3.07 -0.50
C SER A 106 -3.70 -2.83 0.68
N VAL A 107 -4.98 -2.60 0.40
CA VAL A 107 -6.02 -2.42 1.45
C VAL A 107 -6.22 -3.72 2.23
N GLY A 108 -6.27 -4.85 1.54
CA GLY A 108 -6.47 -6.15 2.16
C GLY A 108 -5.39 -6.49 3.18
N LEU A 109 -4.14 -6.20 2.86
CA LEU A 109 -2.99 -6.42 3.73
C LEU A 109 -2.76 -5.28 4.75
N GLY A 110 -3.40 -4.12 4.58
CA GLY A 110 -3.07 -2.94 5.37
C GLY A 110 -1.70 -2.36 5.04
N THR A 111 -1.19 -2.60 3.83
CA THR A 111 0.11 -2.13 3.36
C THR A 111 0.00 -0.81 2.61
N THR A 112 1.16 -0.22 2.34
CA THR A 112 1.33 0.89 1.39
C THR A 112 2.09 0.42 0.16
N TYR A 113 2.07 1.21 -0.90
CA TYR A 113 2.92 1.02 -2.07
C TYR A 113 3.42 2.37 -2.58
N SER A 114 4.49 2.36 -3.37
CA SER A 114 5.07 3.57 -3.95
C SER A 114 4.72 3.68 -5.42
N LEU A 115 4.22 4.84 -5.83
CA LEU A 115 4.09 5.18 -7.24
C LEU A 115 5.44 5.71 -7.74
N TYR A 116 5.91 5.18 -8.85
CA TYR A 116 7.04 5.73 -9.59
C TYR A 116 6.51 6.53 -10.77
N LEU A 117 6.54 7.86 -10.64
CA LEU A 117 5.96 8.76 -11.63
C LEU A 117 7.08 9.51 -12.35
N ASN A 118 7.22 9.25 -13.64
CA ASN A 118 7.95 10.09 -14.58
C ASN A 118 6.92 10.86 -15.42
N GLN A 119 7.10 12.15 -15.58
CA GLN A 119 6.12 13.00 -16.27
C GLN A 119 5.81 12.47 -17.68
N LYS A 120 6.85 12.16 -18.47
CA LYS A 120 6.70 11.67 -19.84
C LYS A 120 5.91 10.36 -19.89
N ASP A 121 6.17 9.45 -18.94
CA ASP A 121 5.50 8.15 -18.88
C ASP A 121 4.02 8.34 -18.51
N VAL A 122 3.75 9.18 -17.53
CA VAL A 122 2.37 9.50 -17.11
C VAL A 122 1.58 10.16 -18.25
N GLU A 123 2.20 11.11 -18.97
CA GLU A 123 1.57 11.76 -20.12
C GLU A 123 1.26 10.77 -21.25
N SER A 124 2.06 9.74 -21.40
CA SER A 124 1.85 8.68 -22.40
C SER A 124 0.72 7.70 -22.04
N CYS A 125 0.26 7.69 -20.79
CA CYS A 125 -0.75 6.74 -20.32
C CYS A 125 -2.16 7.14 -20.77
N PRO A 126 -2.85 6.37 -21.61
CA PRO A 126 -4.20 6.70 -22.06
C PRO A 126 -5.24 6.68 -20.94
N GLN A 127 -4.99 5.90 -19.90
CA GLN A 127 -5.93 5.70 -18.77
C GLN A 127 -5.55 6.48 -17.51
N LYS A 128 -4.60 7.40 -17.57
CA LYS A 128 -4.05 8.08 -16.39
C LYS A 128 -5.11 8.70 -15.48
N GLU A 129 -6.08 9.43 -16.04
CA GLU A 129 -7.13 10.09 -15.25
C GLU A 129 -8.02 9.07 -14.52
N ALA A 130 -8.37 7.97 -15.21
CA ALA A 130 -9.14 6.89 -14.61
C ALA A 130 -8.35 6.17 -13.52
N ILE A 131 -7.05 5.94 -13.72
CA ILE A 131 -6.14 5.36 -12.71
C ILE A 131 -6.05 6.26 -11.48
N PHE A 132 -5.83 7.56 -11.65
CA PHE A 132 -5.80 8.49 -10.52
C PHE A 132 -7.13 8.57 -9.79
N LYS A 133 -8.26 8.45 -10.51
CA LYS A 133 -9.58 8.36 -9.89
C LYS A 133 -9.71 7.08 -9.05
N VAL A 134 -9.29 5.94 -9.56
CA VAL A 134 -9.25 4.68 -8.81
C VAL A 134 -8.46 4.84 -7.52
N ILE A 135 -7.22 5.30 -7.61
CA ILE A 135 -6.35 5.51 -6.44
C ILE A 135 -7.06 6.41 -5.41
N ARG A 136 -7.63 7.52 -5.84
CA ARG A 136 -8.34 8.46 -4.96
C ARG A 136 -9.53 7.82 -4.26
N THR A 137 -10.38 7.08 -5.01
CA THR A 137 -11.58 6.43 -4.45
C THR A 137 -11.18 5.40 -3.39
N TRP A 138 -10.18 4.56 -3.66
CA TRP A 138 -9.69 3.57 -2.70
C TRP A 138 -9.05 4.20 -1.46
N GLU A 139 -8.21 5.21 -1.63
CA GLU A 139 -7.54 5.87 -0.49
C GLU A 139 -8.54 6.67 0.36
N ASN A 140 -9.56 7.28 -0.23
CA ASN A 140 -10.64 7.93 0.53
C ASN A 140 -11.40 6.91 1.39
N ALA A 141 -11.76 5.75 0.82
CA ALA A 141 -12.41 4.68 1.56
C ALA A 141 -11.50 4.09 2.66
N ARG A 142 -10.20 3.94 2.38
CA ARG A 142 -9.20 3.52 3.36
C ARG A 142 -9.09 4.51 4.52
N ALA A 143 -8.94 5.79 4.24
CA ALA A 143 -8.85 6.86 5.23
C ALA A 143 -10.12 6.97 6.09
N ALA A 144 -11.27 6.59 5.53
CA ALA A 144 -12.55 6.52 6.22
C ALA A 144 -12.76 5.23 7.05
N ASN A 145 -11.76 4.32 7.10
CA ASN A 145 -11.86 2.98 7.70
C ASN A 145 -13.04 2.14 7.17
N ALA A 146 -13.44 2.36 5.92
CA ALA A 146 -14.61 1.72 5.34
C ALA A 146 -14.50 0.21 5.11
N PHE A 147 -13.30 -0.37 5.25
CA PHE A 147 -13.06 -1.80 5.01
C PHE A 147 -13.04 -2.60 6.31
N PRO A 148 -14.10 -3.32 6.67
CA PRO A 148 -14.10 -4.22 7.81
C PRO A 148 -13.19 -5.43 7.57
N ARG A 149 -12.81 -6.11 8.66
CA ARG A 149 -11.80 -7.18 8.63
C ARG A 149 -12.14 -8.33 7.68
N ASP A 150 -13.41 -8.70 7.58
CA ASP A 150 -13.88 -9.75 6.68
C ASP A 150 -13.70 -9.35 5.20
N LYS A 151 -13.92 -8.08 4.85
CA LYS A 151 -13.68 -7.57 3.50
C LYS A 151 -12.20 -7.50 3.19
N LYS A 152 -11.37 -7.00 4.13
CA LYS A 152 -9.90 -7.02 3.97
C LYS A 152 -9.38 -8.42 3.63
N LYS A 153 -9.87 -9.47 4.31
CA LYS A 153 -9.50 -10.86 4.01
C LYS A 153 -9.87 -11.31 2.58
N LEU A 154 -10.97 -10.81 2.02
CA LEU A 154 -11.35 -11.13 0.64
C LEU A 154 -10.44 -10.43 -0.37
N LEU A 155 -10.03 -9.21 -0.07
CA LEU A 155 -9.16 -8.39 -0.95
C LEU A 155 -7.74 -8.95 -1.08
N THR A 156 -7.27 -9.78 -0.15
CA THR A 156 -5.92 -10.38 -0.23
C THR A 156 -5.80 -11.56 -1.20
N LYS A 157 -6.88 -11.94 -1.88
CA LYS A 157 -6.91 -13.08 -2.81
C LYS A 157 -6.50 -12.64 -4.21
N PRO A 158 -5.30 -13.06 -4.70
CA PRO A 158 -4.77 -12.61 -5.98
C PRO A 158 -5.63 -12.99 -7.19
N GLU A 159 -6.34 -14.11 -7.07
CA GLU A 159 -7.21 -14.63 -8.13
C GLU A 159 -8.50 -13.82 -8.33
N LYS A 160 -8.80 -12.90 -7.40
CA LYS A 160 -10.03 -12.10 -7.45
C LYS A 160 -9.80 -10.72 -8.04
N ASN A 161 -10.76 -10.28 -8.84
CA ASN A 161 -10.80 -8.92 -9.36
C ASN A 161 -11.85 -8.10 -8.62
N TRP A 162 -11.50 -6.86 -8.36
CA TRP A 162 -12.33 -5.93 -7.62
C TRP A 162 -12.48 -4.60 -8.36
N ARG A 163 -13.56 -3.92 -8.09
CA ARG A 163 -13.77 -2.52 -8.51
C ARG A 163 -14.46 -1.78 -7.37
N LEU A 164 -13.89 -0.66 -6.98
CA LEU A 164 -14.46 0.23 -5.98
C LEU A 164 -15.06 1.45 -6.66
N LEU A 165 -16.31 1.73 -6.36
CA LEU A 165 -17.04 2.89 -6.86
C LEU A 165 -17.45 3.79 -5.69
N ASP A 166 -17.54 5.08 -5.93
CA ASP A 166 -18.18 6.00 -5.00
C ASP A 166 -19.66 5.62 -4.87
N GLY A 167 -20.22 5.69 -3.67
CA GLY A 167 -21.62 5.42 -3.37
C GLY A 167 -22.51 6.63 -3.59
N GLU A 168 -23.74 6.57 -3.07
CA GLU A 168 -24.73 7.66 -3.21
C GLU A 168 -24.35 8.92 -2.43
N ASN A 169 -23.51 8.79 -1.40
CA ASN A 169 -23.01 9.90 -0.62
C ASN A 169 -21.50 9.76 -0.35
N LYS A 170 -20.88 10.84 0.15
CA LYS A 170 -19.43 10.92 0.39
C LYS A 170 -18.86 9.92 1.41
N ASP A 171 -19.72 9.28 2.20
CA ASP A 171 -19.33 8.35 3.28
C ASP A 171 -19.66 6.89 2.94
N THR A 172 -20.02 6.63 1.68
CA THR A 172 -20.35 5.29 1.18
C THR A 172 -19.56 4.93 -0.07
N TRP A 173 -19.28 3.63 -0.23
CA TRP A 173 -18.64 3.07 -1.41
C TRP A 173 -19.30 1.74 -1.77
N ILE A 174 -19.19 1.36 -3.03
CA ILE A 174 -19.68 0.09 -3.55
C ILE A 174 -18.49 -0.75 -4.03
N LEU A 175 -18.20 -1.82 -3.30
CA LEU A 175 -17.15 -2.77 -3.65
C LEU A 175 -17.76 -3.91 -4.46
N ASN A 176 -17.36 -4.01 -5.72
CA ASN A 176 -17.81 -5.05 -6.64
C ASN A 176 -16.74 -6.12 -6.83
N GLU A 177 -17.10 -7.39 -6.63
CA GLU A 177 -16.33 -8.54 -7.08
C GLU A 177 -16.61 -8.79 -8.56
N LEU A 178 -15.55 -8.93 -9.36
CA LEU A 178 -15.65 -9.15 -10.80
C LEU A 178 -15.15 -10.54 -11.17
N LYS A 179 -15.84 -11.19 -12.13
CA LYS A 179 -15.37 -12.40 -12.82
C LYS A 179 -15.54 -12.18 -14.33
N ASP A 180 -14.49 -12.38 -15.09
CA ASP A 180 -14.46 -12.15 -16.55
C ASP A 180 -15.00 -10.75 -16.93
N GLY A 181 -14.60 -9.73 -16.15
CA GLY A 181 -15.01 -8.34 -16.31
C GLY A 181 -16.46 -8.03 -15.89
N LYS A 182 -17.26 -9.04 -15.51
CA LYS A 182 -18.64 -8.88 -15.10
C LYS A 182 -18.77 -8.89 -13.57
N LYS A 183 -19.66 -8.04 -13.07
CA LYS A 183 -19.99 -7.98 -11.65
C LYS A 183 -20.72 -9.26 -11.23
N VAL A 184 -20.16 -9.97 -10.24
CA VAL A 184 -20.78 -11.17 -9.65
C VAL A 184 -21.31 -10.94 -8.24
N LYS A 185 -20.75 -9.97 -7.51
CA LYS A 185 -21.17 -9.64 -6.15
C LYS A 185 -20.90 -8.17 -5.84
N SER A 186 -21.72 -7.57 -4.99
CA SER A 186 -21.54 -6.20 -4.49
C SER A 186 -21.64 -6.15 -2.98
N TYR A 187 -20.89 -5.24 -2.40
CA TYR A 187 -20.90 -4.92 -0.98
C TYR A 187 -20.96 -3.42 -0.81
N ILE A 188 -21.83 -2.95 0.09
CA ILE A 188 -21.85 -1.55 0.50
C ILE A 188 -20.87 -1.38 1.64
N LEU A 189 -19.99 -0.42 1.53
CA LEU A 189 -19.03 -0.01 2.54
C LEU A 189 -19.42 1.36 3.05
N ASN A 190 -19.34 1.56 4.35
CA ASN A 190 -19.64 2.83 5.00
C ASN A 190 -18.41 3.30 5.78
N ARG A 191 -18.28 4.61 5.97
CA ARG A 191 -17.35 5.19 6.93
C ARG A 191 -17.56 4.55 8.31
N ALA A 192 -16.47 4.14 8.97
CA ALA A 192 -16.49 3.63 10.32
C ALA A 192 -16.47 4.75 11.36
#